data_bcad216dc3a81c0ada3cfc82c37e1694
#
_entry.id   bcad216dc3a81c0ada3cfc82c37e1694
#
_cell.length_a   1.000
_cell.length_b   1.000
_cell.length_c   1.000
_cell.angle_alpha   90.00
_cell.angle_beta   90.00
_cell.angle_gamma   90.00
#
_symmetry.space_group_name_H-M   'P 1'
#
loop_
_entity.id
_entity.type
_entity.pdbx_description
1 polymer ?
#
loop_
_entity_poly.entity_id
_entity_poly.type
_entity_poly.pdbx_seq_one_letter_code
_entity_poly.pdbx_strand_id
1 'polypeptide(L)'
;MITCTACGYDQNLDNTEFCTICGSELPVAVTTSLTTPHSTSPTIIQPAVLPTPETNYPPVDTHSAYSCSGNTSTTAKLVSKQTNAPLPEFIIENNAIVGIFDQDTGPVDIDLETFFGGETVSRNHAEIYQESGMWKVKDLGSTNGVFIKSQGQTRFSSRITVPTLLKSDDEVAFGKVRFVFKNI
;
A
#
# COMPACT_ATOMS: atom_id res chain seq x y z
N MET A 1 21.78 -13.61 -11.13
CA MET A 1 20.96 -12.54 -10.50
C MET A 1 20.12 -11.87 -11.57
N ILE A 2 18.84 -11.73 -11.36
CA ILE A 2 17.87 -11.21 -12.33
C ILE A 2 17.46 -9.80 -11.96
N THR A 3 17.52 -8.87 -12.94
CA THR A 3 17.04 -7.50 -12.75
C THR A 3 15.54 -7.46 -13.01
N CYS A 4 14.78 -6.92 -12.04
CA CYS A 4 13.36 -6.70 -12.21
C CYS A 4 13.09 -5.54 -13.17
N THR A 5 12.38 -5.82 -14.25
CA THR A 5 12.01 -4.80 -15.25
C THR A 5 11.01 -3.77 -14.75
N ALA A 6 10.23 -4.12 -13.71
CA ALA A 6 9.22 -3.24 -13.15
C ALA A 6 9.77 -2.22 -12.13
N CYS A 7 10.78 -2.60 -11.32
CA CYS A 7 11.31 -1.70 -10.28
C CYS A 7 12.83 -1.46 -10.36
N GLY A 8 13.52 -2.11 -11.30
CA GLY A 8 14.97 -1.95 -11.49
C GLY A 8 15.84 -2.62 -10.43
N TYR A 9 15.26 -3.42 -9.52
CA TYR A 9 16.04 -4.16 -8.52
C TYR A 9 16.80 -5.31 -9.18
N ASP A 10 18.12 -5.38 -8.99
CA ASP A 10 19.07 -6.27 -9.71
C ASP A 10 19.61 -7.45 -8.88
N GLN A 11 19.16 -7.58 -7.62
CA GLN A 11 19.65 -8.63 -6.71
C GLN A 11 18.63 -9.75 -6.46
N ASN A 12 17.75 -10.02 -7.43
CA ASN A 12 16.88 -11.20 -7.33
C ASN A 12 17.69 -12.46 -7.64
N LEU A 13 17.42 -13.53 -6.88
CA LEU A 13 18.05 -14.83 -7.13
C LEU A 13 17.53 -15.42 -8.46
N ASP A 14 18.39 -16.16 -9.16
CA ASP A 14 18.08 -16.71 -10.50
C ASP A 14 16.90 -17.71 -10.51
N ASN A 15 16.47 -18.19 -9.34
CA ASN A 15 15.37 -19.15 -9.19
C ASN A 15 14.10 -18.53 -8.58
N THR A 16 13.99 -17.22 -8.49
CA THR A 16 12.77 -16.57 -7.99
C THR A 16 11.85 -16.20 -9.16
N GLU A 17 10.59 -16.59 -9.06
CA GLU A 17 9.55 -16.26 -10.04
C GLU A 17 9.06 -14.81 -9.89
N PHE A 18 9.24 -14.24 -8.71
CA PHE A 18 8.78 -12.90 -8.38
C PHE A 18 9.89 -12.05 -7.77
N CYS A 19 9.87 -10.76 -8.10
CA CYS A 19 10.80 -9.79 -7.53
C CYS A 19 10.58 -9.67 -6.02
N THR A 20 11.64 -9.81 -5.24
CA THR A 20 11.62 -9.73 -3.78
C THR A 20 11.28 -8.32 -3.26
N ILE A 21 11.33 -7.29 -4.12
CA ILE A 21 11.06 -5.90 -3.74
C ILE A 21 9.66 -5.45 -4.14
N CYS A 22 9.20 -5.74 -5.36
CA CYS A 22 7.92 -5.24 -5.85
C CYS A 22 6.88 -6.33 -6.14
N GLY A 23 7.24 -7.62 -6.00
CA GLY A 23 6.34 -8.73 -6.28
C GLY A 23 6.00 -8.95 -7.76
N SER A 24 6.59 -8.18 -8.68
CA SER A 24 6.38 -8.38 -10.13
C SER A 24 7.05 -9.66 -10.60
N GLU A 25 6.42 -10.32 -11.56
CA GLU A 25 6.95 -11.53 -12.18
C GLU A 25 8.28 -11.25 -12.89
N LEU A 26 9.27 -12.10 -12.64
CA LEU A 26 10.60 -12.00 -13.25
C LEU A 26 10.66 -12.87 -14.50
N PRO A 27 11.44 -12.47 -15.53
CA PRO A 27 11.64 -13.30 -16.72
C PRO A 27 12.43 -14.55 -16.34
N VAL A 28 11.73 -15.66 -16.11
CA VAL A 28 12.37 -16.97 -15.95
C VAL A 28 12.79 -17.49 -17.31
N ALA A 29 14.06 -17.89 -17.43
CA ALA A 29 14.55 -18.62 -18.61
C ALA A 29 13.87 -19.99 -18.65
N VAL A 30 12.78 -20.09 -19.42
CA VAL A 30 12.07 -21.37 -19.63
C VAL A 30 12.94 -22.29 -20.46
N THR A 31 13.53 -23.31 -19.82
CA THR A 31 13.94 -24.52 -20.54
C THR A 31 12.69 -25.28 -20.94
N THR A 32 12.43 -25.28 -22.23
CA THR A 32 11.30 -25.91 -22.89
C THR A 32 11.22 -27.39 -22.57
N SER A 33 10.12 -27.84 -21.96
CA SER A 33 9.69 -29.25 -22.05
C SER A 33 8.22 -29.23 -22.44
N LEU A 34 8.00 -29.68 -23.69
CA LEU A 34 6.70 -29.90 -24.29
C LEU A 34 5.91 -30.97 -23.55
N THR A 35 4.69 -30.67 -23.14
CA THR A 35 3.60 -31.66 -23.09
C THR A 35 2.25 -30.98 -23.29
N THR A 36 1.47 -31.60 -24.14
CA THR A 36 0.23 -31.28 -24.79
C THR A 36 -1.01 -31.03 -23.91
N PRO A 37 -2.09 -30.46 -24.47
CA PRO A 37 -3.23 -29.95 -23.73
C PRO A 37 -4.30 -30.99 -23.45
N HIS A 38 -4.97 -30.91 -22.31
CA HIS A 38 -6.26 -31.57 -22.08
C HIS A 38 -7.34 -30.52 -21.79
N SER A 39 -8.22 -30.46 -22.80
CA SER A 39 -9.51 -29.81 -22.77
C SER A 39 -10.48 -30.63 -21.89
N THR A 40 -11.16 -29.99 -20.93
CA THR A 40 -12.47 -30.47 -20.46
C THR A 40 -13.33 -29.28 -20.03
N SER A 41 -14.50 -29.25 -20.62
CA SER A 41 -15.59 -28.28 -20.49
C SER A 41 -16.26 -28.29 -19.09
N PRO A 42 -17.02 -27.24 -18.74
CA PRO A 42 -17.50 -26.97 -17.39
C PRO A 42 -18.78 -27.76 -17.07
N THR A 43 -18.79 -28.35 -15.88
CA THR A 43 -20.02 -28.89 -15.27
C THR A 43 -20.61 -27.85 -14.34
N ILE A 44 -21.83 -27.41 -14.68
CA ILE A 44 -22.67 -26.54 -13.84
C ILE A 44 -23.19 -27.36 -12.67
N ILE A 45 -22.89 -26.97 -11.44
CA ILE A 45 -23.54 -27.48 -10.24
C ILE A 45 -24.23 -26.32 -9.52
N GLN A 46 -25.54 -26.46 -9.40
CA GLN A 46 -26.51 -25.59 -8.74
C GLN A 46 -26.25 -25.51 -7.22
N PRO A 47 -26.46 -24.37 -6.54
CA PRO A 47 -26.22 -24.23 -5.12
C PRO A 47 -27.34 -24.85 -4.29
N ALA A 48 -26.95 -25.75 -3.39
CA ALA A 48 -27.80 -26.25 -2.33
C ALA A 48 -27.86 -25.23 -1.17
N VAL A 49 -29.09 -24.87 -0.81
CA VAL A 49 -29.41 -24.04 0.34
C VAL A 49 -29.16 -24.84 1.62
N LEU A 50 -28.25 -24.38 2.49
CA LEU A 50 -28.11 -24.89 3.84
C LEU A 50 -28.82 -23.96 4.84
N PRO A 51 -29.49 -24.50 5.85
CA PRO A 51 -30.17 -23.70 6.87
C PRO A 51 -29.18 -23.09 7.86
N THR A 52 -29.46 -21.84 8.22
CA THR A 52 -28.78 -21.08 9.27
C THR A 52 -29.08 -21.68 10.65
N PRO A 53 -28.07 -21.93 11.51
CA PRO A 53 -28.33 -22.14 12.93
C PRO A 53 -28.43 -20.77 13.63
N GLU A 54 -29.58 -20.54 14.24
CA GLU A 54 -29.75 -19.47 15.23
C GLU A 54 -28.90 -19.79 16.45
N THR A 55 -27.87 -18.99 16.69
CA THR A 55 -27.14 -19.02 17.96
C THR A 55 -27.52 -17.80 18.78
N ASN A 56 -28.27 -18.10 19.80
CA ASN A 56 -28.67 -17.23 20.89
C ASN A 56 -27.42 -16.87 21.72
N TYR A 57 -26.97 -15.60 21.63
CA TYR A 57 -25.95 -15.09 22.54
C TYR A 57 -26.62 -14.29 23.65
N PRO A 58 -26.29 -14.55 24.93
CA PRO A 58 -26.76 -13.71 26.03
C PRO A 58 -26.05 -12.33 25.96
N PRO A 59 -26.70 -11.26 26.47
CA PRO A 59 -26.10 -9.94 26.49
C PRO A 59 -24.93 -9.93 27.49
N VAL A 60 -23.75 -9.60 26.98
CA VAL A 60 -22.59 -9.33 27.84
C VAL A 60 -22.55 -7.84 28.09
N ASP A 61 -23.04 -7.44 29.25
CA ASP A 61 -22.72 -6.13 29.84
C ASP A 61 -21.24 -6.10 30.19
N THR A 62 -20.49 -5.31 29.48
CA THR A 62 -19.18 -4.91 30.01
C THR A 62 -18.90 -3.48 29.60
N HIS A 63 -19.36 -2.56 30.44
CA HIS A 63 -18.77 -1.24 30.55
C HIS A 63 -17.34 -1.42 31.10
N SER A 64 -16.38 -1.45 30.23
CA SER A 64 -15.00 -1.20 30.58
C SER A 64 -14.53 -0.02 29.75
N ALA A 65 -14.78 1.16 30.31
CA ALA A 65 -14.20 2.40 29.81
C ALA A 65 -12.70 2.35 30.07
N TYR A 66 -11.96 1.86 29.10
CA TYR A 66 -10.54 2.20 29.00
C TYR A 66 -10.44 3.61 28.41
N SER A 67 -10.38 4.57 29.31
CA SER A 67 -10.03 5.95 29.01
C SER A 67 -8.55 5.96 28.61
N CYS A 68 -8.23 5.67 27.35
CA CYS A 68 -6.97 6.05 26.78
C CYS A 68 -7.02 7.56 26.49
N SER A 69 -6.63 8.36 27.46
CA SER A 69 -6.21 9.76 27.24
C SER A 69 -4.93 9.76 26.40
N GLY A 70 -5.04 9.36 25.14
CA GLY A 70 -4.05 9.65 24.12
C GLY A 70 -4.48 10.95 23.45
N ASN A 71 -3.65 11.97 23.44
CA ASN A 71 -3.77 13.09 22.53
C ASN A 71 -3.92 12.52 21.12
N THR A 72 -5.14 12.42 20.65
CA THR A 72 -5.40 12.07 19.25
C THR A 72 -5.16 13.33 18.44
N SER A 73 -3.90 13.55 18.05
CA SER A 73 -3.55 14.56 17.08
C SER A 73 -4.28 14.25 15.79
N THR A 74 -5.13 15.15 15.35
CA THR A 74 -5.87 15.04 14.08
C THR A 74 -5.06 15.54 12.90
N THR A 75 -3.84 15.98 13.15
CA THR A 75 -2.94 16.55 12.15
C THR A 75 -1.67 15.72 12.05
N ALA A 76 -1.25 15.46 10.84
CA ALA A 76 0.00 14.80 10.53
C ALA A 76 0.75 15.54 9.43
N LYS A 77 1.99 15.17 9.17
CA LYS A 77 2.75 15.66 8.03
C LYS A 77 3.59 14.60 7.35
N LEU A 78 3.77 14.77 6.05
CA LEU A 78 4.75 14.06 5.24
C LEU A 78 5.95 14.97 5.00
N VAL A 79 7.12 14.56 5.45
CA VAL A 79 8.38 15.29 5.23
C VAL A 79 9.16 14.59 4.11
N SER A 80 9.49 15.31 3.06
CA SER A 80 10.20 14.74 1.92
C SER A 80 11.60 14.25 2.31
N LYS A 81 11.98 13.09 1.74
CA LYS A 81 13.34 12.54 1.83
C LYS A 81 14.26 13.06 0.72
N GLN A 82 13.75 13.83 -0.22
CA GLN A 82 14.52 14.39 -1.32
C GLN A 82 15.13 15.72 -0.91
N THR A 83 16.44 15.89 -1.13
CA THR A 83 17.17 17.13 -0.76
C THR A 83 16.67 18.34 -1.53
N ASN A 84 16.23 18.16 -2.79
CA ASN A 84 15.73 19.21 -3.67
C ASN A 84 14.24 18.99 -3.97
N ALA A 85 13.46 18.62 -2.96
CA ALA A 85 12.01 18.48 -3.14
C ALA A 85 11.36 19.81 -3.53
N PRO A 86 10.38 19.83 -4.44
CA PRO A 86 9.60 21.02 -4.76
C PRO A 86 8.92 21.63 -3.55
N LEU A 87 8.40 20.73 -2.68
CA LEU A 87 7.87 21.06 -1.36
C LEU A 87 8.54 20.17 -0.31
N PRO A 88 9.07 20.75 0.78
CA PRO A 88 9.77 19.99 1.81
C PRO A 88 8.82 19.15 2.67
N GLU A 89 7.58 19.60 2.86
CA GLU A 89 6.59 18.90 3.66
C GLU A 89 5.16 19.22 3.22
N PHE A 90 4.23 18.30 3.51
CA PHE A 90 2.79 18.46 3.36
C PHE A 90 2.11 18.25 4.71
N ILE A 91 1.16 19.10 5.04
CA ILE A 91 0.30 18.96 6.23
C ILE A 91 -0.95 18.19 5.84
N ILE A 92 -1.38 17.26 6.68
CA ILE A 92 -2.56 16.43 6.48
C ILE A 92 -3.50 16.66 7.67
N GLU A 93 -4.70 17.13 7.37
CA GLU A 93 -5.80 17.28 8.34
C GLU A 93 -6.86 16.21 8.05
N ASN A 94 -6.98 15.20 8.92
CA ASN A 94 -7.90 14.07 8.82
C ASN A 94 -7.63 13.06 7.69
N ASN A 95 -7.59 13.49 6.43
CA ASN A 95 -7.28 12.64 5.28
C ASN A 95 -6.61 13.42 4.15
N ALA A 96 -5.93 12.71 3.26
CA ALA A 96 -5.36 13.26 2.03
C ALA A 96 -5.22 12.18 0.96
N ILE A 97 -5.55 12.52 -0.27
CA ILE A 97 -5.26 11.72 -1.47
C ILE A 97 -3.88 12.12 -1.99
N VAL A 98 -3.02 11.12 -2.14
CA VAL A 98 -1.67 11.26 -2.69
C VAL A 98 -1.69 10.76 -4.12
N GLY A 99 -1.16 11.55 -5.05
CA GLY A 99 -1.12 11.16 -6.46
C GLY A 99 -0.44 12.19 -7.34
N ILE A 100 -0.79 12.16 -8.62
CA ILE A 100 -0.47 13.23 -9.59
C ILE A 100 -1.76 13.82 -10.10
N PHE A 101 -1.76 15.13 -10.33
CA PHE A 101 -2.93 15.82 -10.86
C PHE A 101 -3.30 15.30 -12.25
N ASP A 102 -4.58 15.08 -12.48
CA ASP A 102 -5.12 14.71 -13.79
C ASP A 102 -6.51 15.32 -13.96
N GLN A 103 -6.77 15.90 -15.14
CA GLN A 103 -8.02 16.61 -15.42
C GLN A 103 -9.27 15.71 -15.39
N ASP A 104 -9.12 14.43 -15.68
CA ASP A 104 -10.22 13.49 -15.73
C ASP A 104 -10.56 12.90 -14.34
N THR A 105 -9.57 12.77 -13.46
CA THR A 105 -9.73 12.20 -12.12
C THR A 105 -9.92 13.25 -11.02
N GLY A 106 -9.63 14.51 -11.33
CA GLY A 106 -9.76 15.64 -10.42
C GLY A 106 -8.51 15.91 -9.58
N PRO A 107 -8.60 16.88 -8.66
CA PRO A 107 -7.47 17.30 -7.84
C PRO A 107 -7.11 16.23 -6.80
N VAL A 108 -5.82 16.15 -6.48
CA VAL A 108 -5.26 15.41 -5.36
C VAL A 108 -4.79 16.41 -4.29
N ASP A 109 -4.81 15.99 -3.01
CA ASP A 109 -4.40 16.87 -1.91
C ASP A 109 -2.87 16.99 -1.85
N ILE A 110 -2.18 15.92 -2.23
CA ILE A 110 -0.72 15.83 -2.25
C ILE A 110 -0.29 15.45 -3.68
N ASP A 111 0.07 16.47 -4.45
CA ASP A 111 0.54 16.30 -5.83
C ASP A 111 2.05 16.04 -5.87
N LEU A 112 2.41 14.88 -6.44
CA LEU A 112 3.79 14.42 -6.54
C LEU A 112 4.35 14.48 -7.97
N GLU A 113 3.65 15.09 -8.93
CA GLU A 113 4.06 15.15 -10.34
C GLU A 113 5.47 15.73 -10.51
N THR A 114 5.77 16.82 -9.81
CA THR A 114 7.03 17.54 -9.93
C THR A 114 8.18 16.97 -9.08
N PHE A 115 7.92 15.93 -8.28
CA PHE A 115 8.95 15.27 -7.49
C PHE A 115 9.82 14.36 -8.35
N PHE A 116 11.08 14.21 -7.98
CA PHE A 116 11.95 13.22 -8.62
C PHE A 116 11.37 11.82 -8.37
N GLY A 117 11.04 11.09 -9.43
CA GLY A 117 10.32 9.81 -9.34
C GLY A 117 8.80 9.94 -9.42
N GLY A 118 8.26 11.15 -9.58
CA GLY A 118 6.83 11.41 -9.72
C GLY A 118 6.19 10.65 -10.88
N GLU A 119 6.95 10.39 -11.94
CA GLU A 119 6.54 9.56 -13.07
C GLU A 119 6.13 8.12 -12.68
N THR A 120 6.49 7.68 -11.48
CA THR A 120 6.09 6.37 -10.93
C THR A 120 4.86 6.43 -10.05
N VAL A 121 4.32 7.62 -9.82
CA VAL A 121 3.12 7.82 -9.01
C VAL A 121 1.89 7.78 -9.89
N SER A 122 0.86 7.07 -9.48
CA SER A 122 -0.44 7.04 -10.18
C SER A 122 -1.29 8.25 -9.81
N ARG A 123 -2.27 8.62 -10.66
CA ARG A 123 -3.20 9.75 -10.44
C ARG A 123 -3.85 9.73 -9.06
N ASN A 124 -4.52 8.64 -8.70
CA ASN A 124 -4.98 8.34 -7.35
C ASN A 124 -4.12 7.19 -6.82
N HIS A 125 -2.96 7.51 -6.23
CA HIS A 125 -1.99 6.50 -5.83
C HIS A 125 -2.34 5.86 -4.48
N ALA A 126 -2.62 6.71 -3.50
CA ALA A 126 -2.88 6.29 -2.13
C ALA A 126 -3.77 7.29 -1.40
N GLU A 127 -4.39 6.82 -0.33
CA GLU A 127 -5.11 7.62 0.65
C GLU A 127 -4.42 7.49 2.01
N ILE A 128 -4.14 8.62 2.64
CA ILE A 128 -3.73 8.68 4.05
C ILE A 128 -4.92 9.23 4.81
N TYR A 129 -5.35 8.55 5.85
CA TYR A 129 -6.52 8.95 6.63
C TYR A 129 -6.41 8.53 8.09
N GLN A 130 -7.23 9.15 8.92
CA GLN A 130 -7.34 8.82 10.32
C GLN A 130 -8.58 7.98 10.59
N GLU A 131 -8.42 6.86 11.29
CA GLU A 131 -9.52 6.02 11.75
C GLU A 131 -9.31 5.66 13.22
N SER A 132 -10.29 5.96 14.05
CA SER A 132 -10.24 5.72 15.51
C SER A 132 -8.99 6.32 16.18
N GLY A 133 -8.58 7.52 15.75
CA GLY A 133 -7.40 8.20 16.27
C GLY A 133 -6.06 7.65 15.79
N MET A 134 -6.07 6.71 14.84
CA MET A 134 -4.87 6.11 14.26
C MET A 134 -4.75 6.47 12.78
N TRP A 135 -3.56 6.87 12.38
CA TRP A 135 -3.26 7.15 10.98
C TRP A 135 -3.03 5.86 10.20
N LYS A 136 -3.62 5.78 9.02
CA LYS A 136 -3.50 4.66 8.10
C LYS A 136 -3.18 5.14 6.70
N VAL A 137 -2.51 4.29 5.93
CA VAL A 137 -2.35 4.46 4.49
C VAL A 137 -2.96 3.28 3.76
N LYS A 138 -3.63 3.57 2.65
CA LYS A 138 -4.27 2.60 1.75
C LYS A 138 -3.79 2.84 0.33
N ASP A 139 -3.35 1.78 -0.34
CA ASP A 139 -3.08 1.80 -1.79
C ASP A 139 -4.42 1.80 -2.56
N LEU A 140 -4.61 2.74 -3.46
CA LEU A 140 -5.83 2.88 -4.27
C LEU A 140 -5.74 2.14 -5.62
N GLY A 141 -4.93 1.10 -5.70
CA GLY A 141 -4.69 0.33 -6.93
C GLY A 141 -3.59 0.97 -7.79
N SER A 142 -2.58 1.55 -7.16
CA SER A 142 -1.47 2.19 -7.86
C SER A 142 -0.68 1.20 -8.71
N THR A 143 0.00 1.68 -9.75
CA THR A 143 0.83 0.82 -10.62
C THR A 143 2.07 0.30 -9.88
N ASN A 144 2.80 1.18 -9.21
CA ASN A 144 4.07 0.85 -8.57
C ASN A 144 3.99 0.57 -7.06
N GLY A 145 2.81 0.70 -6.47
CA GLY A 145 2.56 0.31 -5.09
C GLY A 145 2.99 1.31 -4.03
N VAL A 146 2.49 1.06 -2.83
CA VAL A 146 2.84 1.79 -1.60
C VAL A 146 3.62 0.85 -0.69
N PHE A 147 4.69 1.37 -0.10
CA PHE A 147 5.59 0.62 0.77
C PHE A 147 5.85 1.41 2.05
N ILE A 148 5.99 0.70 3.16
CA ILE A 148 6.29 1.30 4.46
C ILE A 148 7.58 0.71 5.00
N LYS A 149 8.43 1.59 5.53
CA LYS A 149 9.60 1.19 6.31
C LYS A 149 9.45 1.75 7.72
N SER A 150 9.15 0.89 8.66
CA SER A 150 8.99 1.29 10.05
C SER A 150 10.29 1.82 10.64
N GLN A 151 10.16 2.74 11.59
CA GLN A 151 11.30 3.32 12.29
C GLN A 151 12.23 2.21 12.82
N GLY A 152 13.53 2.36 12.58
CA GLY A 152 14.56 1.38 12.97
C GLY A 152 14.73 0.21 12.01
N GLN A 153 13.88 0.06 11.00
CA GLN A 153 14.06 -0.94 9.96
C GLN A 153 14.98 -0.43 8.84
N THR A 154 15.75 -1.34 8.25
CA THR A 154 16.66 -1.02 7.14
C THR A 154 16.02 -1.20 5.76
N ARG A 155 14.92 -1.97 5.69
CA ARG A 155 14.23 -2.34 4.44
C ARG A 155 12.77 -1.93 4.49
N PHE A 156 12.20 -1.64 3.31
CA PHE A 156 10.78 -1.48 3.13
C PHE A 156 10.05 -2.82 3.29
N SER A 157 8.78 -2.76 3.70
CA SER A 157 7.86 -3.90 3.65
C SER A 157 7.64 -4.36 2.21
N SER A 158 6.95 -5.48 2.04
CA SER A 158 6.28 -5.79 0.78
C SER A 158 5.23 -4.69 0.48
N ARG A 159 4.77 -4.62 -0.79
CA ARG A 159 3.66 -3.75 -1.18
C ARG A 159 2.47 -3.95 -0.25
N ILE A 160 1.89 -2.86 0.23
CA ILE A 160 0.66 -2.95 1.04
C ILE A 160 -0.53 -3.28 0.14
N THR A 161 -1.37 -4.21 0.59
CA THR A 161 -2.60 -4.62 -0.11
C THR A 161 -3.86 -4.34 0.71
N VAL A 162 -3.68 -3.95 1.96
CA VAL A 162 -4.74 -3.59 2.90
C VAL A 162 -4.36 -2.29 3.62
N PRO A 163 -5.34 -1.54 4.15
CA PRO A 163 -5.05 -0.36 4.94
C PRO A 163 -4.08 -0.68 6.08
N THR A 164 -2.96 0.01 6.12
CA THR A 164 -1.85 -0.27 7.04
C THR A 164 -1.59 0.92 7.95
N LEU A 165 -1.35 0.64 9.22
CA LEU A 165 -1.08 1.65 10.25
C LEU A 165 0.22 2.41 9.94
N LEU A 166 0.16 3.74 10.04
CA LEU A 166 1.31 4.65 10.00
C LEU A 166 1.63 5.14 11.41
N LYS A 167 2.89 5.00 11.79
CA LYS A 167 3.42 5.54 13.04
C LYS A 167 4.34 6.72 12.73
N SER A 168 4.49 7.61 13.70
CA SER A 168 5.47 8.70 13.56
C SER A 168 6.86 8.14 13.32
N ASP A 169 7.58 8.77 12.40
CA ASP A 169 8.90 8.39 11.91
C ASP A 169 8.96 7.15 11.00
N ASP A 170 7.82 6.60 10.61
CA ASP A 170 7.78 5.63 9.51
C ASP A 170 8.10 6.33 8.18
N GLU A 171 8.88 5.66 7.33
CA GLU A 171 9.13 6.11 5.96
C GLU A 171 8.12 5.45 5.02
N VAL A 172 7.42 6.27 4.24
CA VAL A 172 6.42 5.83 3.25
C VAL A 172 6.94 6.12 1.85
N ALA A 173 6.80 5.15 0.95
CA ALA A 173 7.14 5.31 -0.46
C ALA A 173 5.88 5.14 -1.32
N PHE A 174 5.64 6.12 -2.20
CA PHE A 174 4.65 6.12 -3.26
C PHE A 174 5.41 5.94 -4.59
N GLY A 175 5.48 4.70 -5.09
CA GLY A 175 6.43 4.36 -6.14
C GLY A 175 7.87 4.67 -5.70
N LYS A 176 8.55 5.59 -6.41
CA LYS A 176 9.93 6.03 -6.07
C LYS A 176 9.98 7.24 -5.12
N VAL A 177 8.89 7.95 -4.92
CA VAL A 177 8.86 9.17 -4.08
C VAL A 177 8.71 8.78 -2.61
N ARG A 178 9.56 9.32 -1.73
CA ARG A 178 9.66 8.90 -0.33
C ARG A 178 9.47 10.05 0.64
N PHE A 179 8.73 9.78 1.70
CA PHE A 179 8.46 10.71 2.80
C PHE A 179 8.68 10.05 4.15
N VAL A 180 8.94 10.86 5.16
CA VAL A 180 8.81 10.46 6.57
C VAL A 180 7.47 10.97 7.05
N PHE A 181 6.65 10.07 7.58
CA PHE A 181 5.39 10.40 8.24
C PHE A 181 5.64 10.89 9.65
N LYS A 182 4.98 11.98 10.06
CA LYS A 182 5.04 12.51 11.43
C LYS A 182 3.65 12.87 11.91
N ASN A 183 3.33 12.41 13.09
CA ASN A 183 2.13 12.83 13.82
C ASN A 183 2.46 14.09 14.61
N ILE A 184 1.63 15.15 14.52
CA ILE A 184 1.83 16.46 15.17
C ILE A 184 0.67 16.78 16.10
#